data_7814ca67ecb16ce920d61f7e564bb7b2
#
_entry.id   7814ca67ecb16ce920d61f7e564bb7b2
#
_cell.length_a   1.000
_cell.length_b   1.000
_cell.length_c   1.000
_cell.angle_alpha   90.00
_cell.angle_beta   90.00
_cell.angle_gamma   90.00
#
_symmetry.space_group_name_H-M   'P 1'
#
loop_
_entity.id
_entity.type
_entity.pdbx_description
1 polymer ?
#
loop_
_entity_poly.entity_id
_entity_poly.type
_entity_poly.pdbx_seq_one_letter_code
_entity_poly.pdbx_strand_id
1 'polypeptide(L)'
;MKMKNTITITLLSLMISFSSAYSQEIGKHSVYLGISPFGGGINIGHNLNEKTSINVGFGGAPEGDIPDGIKPEIEGFSEDYTHTAKSAWMGMFVSHQPIDKFNWFRVNAGFAVGSIENTIKDGEELYYADYNENPVSYFGLTFGKPPYKGLVYGLDIGALFSSGADFSHNAEGDPDKFNALQDGVPGLTNVLPNIQITVGYCF
;
A
#
# COMPACT_ATOMS: atom_id res chain seq x y z
N MET A 1 -15.29 28.47 -11.07
CA MET A 1 -14.43 27.42 -10.52
C MET A 1 -14.12 27.50 -9.02
N LYS A 2 -14.32 28.63 -8.33
CA LYS A 2 -14.06 28.79 -6.87
C LYS A 2 -15.09 28.14 -5.92
N MET A 3 -16.35 27.98 -6.36
CA MET A 3 -17.43 27.50 -5.48
C MET A 3 -17.36 25.99 -5.16
N LYS A 4 -16.90 25.15 -6.10
CA LYS A 4 -16.77 23.69 -5.88
C LYS A 4 -15.75 23.34 -4.80
N ASN A 5 -14.62 24.06 -4.76
CA ASN A 5 -13.57 23.82 -3.77
C ASN A 5 -14.00 24.22 -2.34
N THR A 6 -14.82 25.27 -2.22
CA THR A 6 -15.33 25.74 -0.91
C THR A 6 -16.30 24.71 -0.31
N ILE A 7 -17.18 24.11 -1.12
CA ILE A 7 -18.13 23.09 -0.67
C ILE A 7 -17.39 21.82 -0.20
N THR A 8 -16.35 21.40 -0.92
CA THR A 8 -15.54 20.23 -0.56
C THR A 8 -14.79 20.44 0.76
N ILE A 9 -14.20 21.62 0.96
CA ILE A 9 -13.49 21.98 2.20
C ILE A 9 -14.47 22.06 3.38
N THR A 10 -15.66 22.62 3.18
CA THR A 10 -16.69 22.73 4.21
C THR A 10 -17.25 21.35 4.59
N LEU A 11 -17.46 20.44 3.64
CA LEU A 11 -17.86 19.06 3.92
C LEU A 11 -16.77 18.30 4.68
N LEU A 12 -15.50 18.47 4.30
CA LEU A 12 -14.36 17.84 4.96
C LEU A 12 -14.21 18.35 6.41
N SER A 13 -14.36 19.66 6.63
CA SER A 13 -14.32 20.25 7.98
C SER A 13 -15.50 19.84 8.84
N LEU A 14 -16.69 19.64 8.25
CA LEU A 14 -17.87 19.15 8.95
C LEU A 14 -17.70 17.70 9.40
N MET A 15 -17.13 16.83 8.54
CA MET A 15 -16.82 15.44 8.92
C MET A 15 -15.80 15.35 10.05
N ILE A 16 -14.80 16.24 10.08
CA ILE A 16 -13.80 16.30 11.16
C ILE A 16 -14.44 16.76 12.49
N SER A 17 -15.41 17.69 12.43
CA SER A 17 -16.09 18.22 13.62
C SER A 17 -17.03 17.20 14.29
N PHE A 18 -17.67 16.32 13.51
CA PHE A 18 -18.53 15.27 14.07
C PHE A 18 -17.76 14.16 14.82
N SER A 19 -16.46 14.02 14.57
CA SER A 19 -15.65 12.99 15.23
C SER A 19 -15.26 13.34 16.68
N SER A 20 -15.46 14.58 17.11
CA SER A 20 -15.03 15.05 18.44
C SER A 20 -16.04 14.82 19.56
N ALA A 21 -17.27 14.41 19.24
CA ALA A 21 -18.39 14.34 20.19
C ALA A 21 -18.68 12.92 20.73
N TYR A 22 -17.99 11.89 20.24
CA TYR A 22 -18.22 10.51 20.69
C TYR A 22 -17.23 10.09 21.77
N SER A 23 -17.75 9.34 22.75
CA SER A 23 -17.02 8.66 23.81
C SER A 23 -15.67 8.10 23.33
N GLN A 24 -14.61 8.32 24.11
CA GLN A 24 -13.27 7.73 23.85
C GLN A 24 -13.24 6.22 24.15
N GLU A 25 -14.37 5.53 23.98
CA GLU A 25 -14.46 4.08 24.14
C GLU A 25 -13.80 3.38 22.96
N ILE A 26 -12.90 2.46 23.25
CA ILE A 26 -12.25 1.64 22.24
C ILE A 26 -13.24 0.64 21.66
N GLY A 27 -13.37 0.61 20.36
CA GLY A 27 -14.16 -0.41 19.69
C GLY A 27 -13.42 -1.75 19.68
N LYS A 28 -14.17 -2.82 19.72
CA LYS A 28 -13.58 -4.17 19.72
C LYS A 28 -13.19 -4.64 18.34
N HIS A 29 -13.93 -4.22 17.33
CA HIS A 29 -13.71 -4.59 15.93
C HIS A 29 -13.68 -3.36 15.04
N SER A 30 -13.01 -3.49 13.89
CA SER A 30 -12.92 -2.42 12.91
C SER A 30 -12.91 -2.98 11.49
N VAL A 31 -13.41 -2.18 10.56
CA VAL A 31 -13.34 -2.44 9.12
C VAL A 31 -12.76 -1.19 8.46
N TYR A 32 -11.74 -1.37 7.64
CA TYR A 32 -11.08 -0.29 6.92
C TYR A 32 -11.08 -0.56 5.42
N LEU A 33 -11.26 0.48 4.65
CA LEU A 33 -10.89 0.53 3.23
C LEU A 33 -9.55 1.24 3.11
N GLY A 34 -8.67 0.75 2.27
CA GLY A 34 -7.35 1.33 2.06
C GLY A 34 -6.98 1.42 0.59
N ILE A 35 -6.11 2.36 0.28
CA ILE A 35 -5.48 2.50 -1.04
C ILE A 35 -3.97 2.59 -0.82
N SER A 36 -3.21 1.81 -1.58
CA SER A 36 -1.75 1.74 -1.54
C SER A 36 -1.19 1.55 -2.96
N PRO A 37 0.14 1.58 -3.16
CA PRO A 37 0.77 1.18 -4.43
C PRO A 37 0.39 -0.23 -4.88
N PHE A 38 0.01 -1.11 -3.95
CA PHE A 38 -0.44 -2.48 -4.22
C PHE A 38 -1.96 -2.58 -4.41
N GLY A 39 -2.62 -1.47 -4.74
CA GLY A 39 -4.03 -1.38 -5.05
C GLY A 39 -4.94 -1.05 -3.87
N GLY A 40 -6.24 -1.26 -4.10
CA GLY A 40 -7.27 -1.09 -3.10
C GLY A 40 -7.42 -2.35 -2.23
N GLY A 41 -7.84 -2.17 -0.97
CA GLY A 41 -8.04 -3.31 -0.09
C GLY A 41 -9.03 -3.06 1.04
N ILE A 42 -9.45 -4.15 1.64
CA ILE A 42 -10.29 -4.18 2.84
C ILE A 42 -9.49 -4.82 3.96
N ASN A 43 -9.52 -4.20 5.14
CA ASN A 43 -8.88 -4.73 6.34
C ASN A 43 -9.94 -4.89 7.45
N ILE A 44 -9.88 -6.00 8.14
CA ILE A 44 -10.71 -6.31 9.30
C ILE A 44 -9.78 -6.38 10.51
N GLY A 45 -10.07 -5.57 11.53
CA GLY A 45 -9.29 -5.48 12.75
C GLY A 45 -10.02 -6.01 13.97
N HIS A 46 -9.27 -6.61 14.88
CA HIS A 46 -9.70 -6.98 16.21
C HIS A 46 -8.76 -6.36 17.23
N ASN A 47 -9.28 -5.49 18.10
CA ASN A 47 -8.51 -4.87 19.17
C ASN A 47 -8.41 -5.81 20.36
N LEU A 48 -7.22 -6.34 20.63
CA LEU A 48 -6.92 -7.18 21.79
C LEU A 48 -6.98 -6.38 23.08
N ASN A 49 -6.53 -5.13 23.02
CA ASN A 49 -6.56 -4.14 24.08
C ASN A 49 -6.43 -2.73 23.48
N GLU A 50 -6.31 -1.70 24.32
CA GLU A 50 -6.19 -0.30 23.89
C GLU A 50 -4.99 -0.01 22.99
N LYS A 51 -3.94 -0.80 23.09
CA LYS A 51 -2.67 -0.58 22.39
C LYS A 51 -2.41 -1.54 21.24
N THR A 52 -3.03 -2.71 21.25
CA THR A 52 -2.67 -3.79 20.33
C THR A 52 -3.90 -4.28 19.58
N SER A 53 -3.78 -4.39 18.27
CA SER A 53 -4.77 -5.01 17.40
C SER A 53 -4.14 -6.03 16.44
N ILE A 54 -4.95 -7.00 16.05
CA ILE A 54 -4.65 -7.92 14.95
C ILE A 54 -5.54 -7.52 13.78
N ASN A 55 -4.95 -7.43 12.59
CA ASN A 55 -5.63 -7.04 11.37
C ASN A 55 -5.41 -8.11 10.29
N VAL A 56 -6.46 -8.44 9.59
CA VAL A 56 -6.40 -9.26 8.37
C VAL A 56 -6.87 -8.41 7.21
N GLY A 57 -6.08 -8.35 6.16
CA GLY A 57 -6.38 -7.55 4.98
C GLY A 57 -6.29 -8.38 3.71
N PHE A 58 -7.04 -7.98 2.70
CA PHE A 58 -6.94 -8.50 1.35
C PHE A 58 -7.25 -7.39 0.36
N GLY A 59 -6.62 -7.46 -0.79
CA GLY A 59 -6.75 -6.44 -1.81
C GLY A 59 -5.97 -6.74 -3.07
N GLY A 60 -5.82 -5.71 -3.90
CA GLY A 60 -5.07 -5.78 -5.14
C GLY A 60 -5.45 -4.67 -6.10
N ALA A 61 -4.77 -4.64 -7.23
CA ALA A 61 -5.05 -3.79 -8.37
C ALA A 61 -5.26 -4.67 -9.61
N PRO A 62 -6.29 -4.41 -10.44
CA PRO A 62 -6.34 -4.97 -11.77
C PRO A 62 -5.15 -4.48 -12.58
N GLU A 63 -4.83 -5.15 -13.68
CA GLU A 63 -3.79 -4.70 -14.60
C GLU A 63 -4.07 -3.28 -15.07
N GLY A 64 -3.07 -2.42 -14.96
CA GLY A 64 -3.16 -1.02 -15.33
C GLY A 64 -1.79 -0.38 -15.53
N ASP A 65 -1.78 0.69 -16.31
CA ASP A 65 -0.55 1.43 -16.60
C ASP A 65 -0.05 2.20 -15.37
N ILE A 66 1.25 2.13 -15.13
CA ILE A 66 1.93 2.99 -14.17
C ILE A 66 2.02 4.40 -14.78
N PRO A 67 1.51 5.43 -14.08
CA PRO A 67 1.56 6.80 -14.59
C PRO A 67 3.00 7.29 -14.82
N ASP A 68 3.24 8.03 -15.91
CA ASP A 68 4.57 8.54 -16.28
C ASP A 68 5.28 9.31 -15.16
N GLY A 69 4.52 10.01 -14.30
CA GLY A 69 5.10 10.78 -13.18
C GLY A 69 5.70 9.97 -12.05
N ILE A 70 5.47 8.64 -12.01
CA ILE A 70 6.01 7.70 -11.01
C ILE A 70 6.69 6.50 -11.66
N LYS A 71 6.69 6.43 -12.98
CA LYS A 71 7.36 5.41 -13.77
C LYS A 71 8.88 5.55 -13.57
N PRO A 72 9.61 4.49 -13.20
CA PRO A 72 11.06 4.57 -13.00
C PRO A 72 11.79 4.85 -14.33
N GLU A 73 12.86 5.62 -14.27
CA GLU A 73 13.80 5.72 -15.40
C GLU A 73 14.66 4.45 -15.41
N ILE A 74 14.70 3.78 -16.56
CA ILE A 74 15.46 2.53 -16.75
C ILE A 74 16.49 2.75 -17.86
N GLU A 75 17.75 2.47 -17.56
CA GLU A 75 18.85 2.65 -18.52
C GLU A 75 18.62 1.82 -19.80
N GLY A 76 18.78 2.44 -20.96
CA GLY A 76 18.62 1.81 -22.26
C GLY A 76 17.18 1.72 -22.78
N PHE A 77 16.16 2.02 -21.95
CA PHE A 77 14.77 2.06 -22.42
C PHE A 77 14.42 3.39 -23.06
N SER A 78 13.48 3.37 -24.02
CA SER A 78 12.95 4.60 -24.63
C SER A 78 12.14 5.40 -23.59
N GLU A 79 11.99 6.72 -23.80
CA GLU A 79 11.14 7.56 -22.94
C GLU A 79 9.66 7.14 -22.99
N ASP A 80 9.25 6.53 -24.12
CA ASP A 80 7.87 6.11 -24.39
C ASP A 80 7.56 4.66 -23.96
N TYR A 81 8.47 3.98 -23.23
CA TYR A 81 8.18 2.63 -22.78
C TYR A 81 6.94 2.61 -21.87
N THR A 82 6.16 1.54 -21.93
CA THR A 82 5.00 1.35 -21.04
C THR A 82 5.34 0.39 -19.90
N HIS A 83 4.81 0.68 -18.73
CA HIS A 83 4.93 -0.18 -17.56
C HIS A 83 3.53 -0.44 -17.01
N THR A 84 3.09 -1.69 -17.08
CA THR A 84 1.83 -2.14 -16.49
C THR A 84 2.11 -2.99 -15.26
N ALA A 85 1.23 -2.89 -14.29
CA ALA A 85 1.32 -3.72 -13.09
C ALA A 85 -0.07 -4.22 -12.69
N LYS A 86 -0.11 -5.41 -12.09
CA LYS A 86 -1.27 -5.94 -11.38
C LYS A 86 -0.83 -6.57 -10.07
N SER A 87 -1.73 -6.64 -9.11
CA SER A 87 -1.43 -7.26 -7.82
C SER A 87 -2.67 -7.93 -7.22
N ALA A 88 -2.42 -8.96 -6.42
CA ALA A 88 -3.42 -9.56 -5.53
C ALA A 88 -2.72 -10.01 -4.27
N TRP A 89 -3.25 -9.65 -3.10
CA TRP A 89 -2.61 -9.95 -1.82
C TRP A 89 -3.62 -10.20 -0.70
N MET A 90 -3.18 -10.99 0.28
CA MET A 90 -3.82 -11.16 1.58
C MET A 90 -2.72 -11.14 2.65
N GLY A 91 -2.99 -10.50 3.80
CA GLY A 91 -2.00 -10.40 4.86
C GLY A 91 -2.61 -10.40 6.25
N MET A 92 -1.76 -10.69 7.24
CA MET A 92 -2.08 -10.58 8.65
C MET A 92 -1.02 -9.73 9.34
N PHE A 93 -1.48 -8.75 10.12
CA PHE A 93 -0.62 -7.73 10.73
C PHE A 93 -0.99 -7.54 12.20
N VAL A 94 0.01 -7.34 13.03
CA VAL A 94 -0.14 -6.85 14.40
C VAL A 94 0.20 -5.38 14.39
N SER A 95 -0.69 -4.56 14.94
CA SER A 95 -0.50 -3.13 15.13
C SER A 95 -0.39 -2.84 16.63
N HIS A 96 0.69 -2.17 17.04
CA HIS A 96 0.94 -1.87 18.45
C HIS A 96 1.29 -0.39 18.65
N GLN A 97 0.72 0.22 19.70
CA GLN A 97 1.06 1.56 20.16
C GLN A 97 2.19 1.46 21.20
N PRO A 98 3.45 1.81 20.83
CA PRO A 98 4.59 1.62 21.74
C PRO A 98 4.71 2.70 22.80
N ILE A 99 4.10 3.86 22.60
CA ILE A 99 4.25 5.05 23.45
C ILE A 99 2.87 5.56 23.88
N ASP A 100 2.57 5.54 25.17
CA ASP A 100 1.26 5.91 25.72
C ASP A 100 0.84 7.34 25.38
N LYS A 101 1.79 8.25 25.35
CA LYS A 101 1.56 9.67 25.06
C LYS A 101 1.14 9.92 23.60
N PHE A 102 1.49 9.01 22.69
CA PHE A 102 1.28 9.15 21.24
C PHE A 102 0.23 8.13 20.76
N ASN A 103 -1.02 8.32 21.15
CA ASN A 103 -2.11 7.41 20.77
C ASN A 103 -2.43 7.40 19.26
N TRP A 104 -1.93 8.39 18.51
CA TRP A 104 -2.03 8.52 17.06
C TRP A 104 -0.93 7.76 16.31
N PHE A 105 0.06 7.18 17.01
CA PHE A 105 1.20 6.48 16.43
C PHE A 105 1.19 5.00 16.77
N ARG A 106 1.38 4.14 15.77
CA ARG A 106 1.46 2.68 15.91
C ARG A 106 2.57 2.12 15.06
N VAL A 107 3.13 1.01 15.49
CA VAL A 107 4.07 0.18 14.73
C VAL A 107 3.31 -1.04 14.25
N ASN A 108 3.48 -1.39 12.98
CA ASN A 108 2.86 -2.55 12.35
C ASN A 108 3.94 -3.55 11.95
N ALA A 109 3.68 -4.81 12.19
CA ALA A 109 4.49 -5.91 11.69
C ALA A 109 3.59 -7.08 11.30
N GLY A 110 3.96 -7.80 10.26
CA GLY A 110 3.16 -8.92 9.80
C GLY A 110 3.76 -9.61 8.58
N PHE A 111 2.91 -10.34 7.91
CA PHE A 111 3.26 -11.01 6.67
C PHE A 111 2.08 -10.98 5.69
N ALA A 112 2.41 -11.06 4.41
CA ALA A 112 1.45 -11.14 3.33
C ALA A 112 1.79 -12.30 2.39
N VAL A 113 0.77 -12.79 1.72
CA VAL A 113 0.85 -13.73 0.60
C VAL A 113 0.14 -13.10 -0.59
N GLY A 114 0.65 -13.33 -1.80
CA GLY A 114 0.08 -12.76 -3.01
C GLY A 114 1.06 -12.74 -4.15
N SER A 115 0.74 -11.97 -5.19
CA SER A 115 1.60 -11.73 -6.34
C SER A 115 1.56 -10.26 -6.74
N ILE A 116 2.68 -9.80 -7.30
CA ILE A 116 2.77 -8.53 -8.02
C ILE A 116 3.43 -8.89 -9.35
N GLU A 117 2.74 -8.61 -10.45
CA GLU A 117 3.22 -8.88 -11.78
C GLU A 117 3.42 -7.54 -12.50
N ASN A 118 4.63 -7.34 -13.04
CA ASN A 118 4.99 -6.14 -13.78
C ASN A 118 5.34 -6.54 -15.21
N THR A 119 4.80 -5.82 -16.18
CA THR A 119 5.14 -5.95 -17.59
C THR A 119 5.67 -4.61 -18.10
N ILE A 120 6.88 -4.62 -18.63
CA ILE A 120 7.56 -3.45 -19.19
C ILE A 120 7.71 -3.70 -20.69
N LYS A 121 7.18 -2.79 -21.49
CA LYS A 121 7.19 -2.92 -22.96
C LYS A 121 7.89 -1.73 -23.60
N ASP A 122 8.88 -2.02 -24.43
CA ASP A 122 9.62 -1.04 -25.24
C ASP A 122 9.64 -1.48 -26.71
N GLY A 123 8.76 -0.90 -27.52
CA GLY A 123 8.52 -1.35 -28.89
C GLY A 123 7.93 -2.77 -28.96
N GLU A 124 8.67 -3.73 -29.52
CA GLU A 124 8.29 -5.16 -29.57
C GLU A 124 8.89 -5.98 -28.44
N GLU A 125 9.80 -5.40 -27.66
CA GLU A 125 10.45 -6.03 -26.54
C GLU A 125 9.52 -6.04 -25.31
N LEU A 126 9.42 -7.18 -24.62
CA LEU A 126 8.63 -7.38 -23.41
C LEU A 126 9.52 -7.94 -22.32
N TYR A 127 9.46 -7.29 -21.16
CA TYR A 127 10.17 -7.68 -19.95
C TYR A 127 9.17 -7.86 -18.82
N TYR A 128 9.42 -8.87 -17.99
CA TYR A 128 8.56 -9.22 -16.85
C TYR A 128 9.36 -9.18 -15.57
N ALA A 129 8.77 -8.67 -14.51
CA ALA A 129 9.34 -8.66 -13.17
C ALA A 129 8.24 -9.04 -12.15
N ASP A 130 8.24 -10.31 -11.75
CA ASP A 130 7.16 -10.92 -10.99
C ASP A 130 7.60 -11.25 -9.57
N TYR A 131 6.80 -10.82 -8.59
CA TYR A 131 6.98 -11.15 -7.19
C TYR A 131 6.01 -12.26 -6.80
N ASN A 132 6.53 -13.48 -6.66
CA ASN A 132 5.76 -14.68 -6.33
C ASN A 132 6.16 -15.30 -4.99
N GLU A 133 7.07 -14.66 -4.24
CA GLU A 133 7.48 -15.15 -2.93
C GLU A 133 6.32 -15.08 -1.94
N ASN A 134 6.10 -16.17 -1.21
CA ASN A 134 5.05 -16.28 -0.21
C ASN A 134 5.52 -17.11 0.98
N PRO A 135 5.39 -16.62 2.22
CA PRO A 135 4.95 -15.26 2.60
C PRO A 135 6.09 -14.24 2.55
N VAL A 136 5.74 -12.97 2.34
CA VAL A 136 6.66 -11.84 2.51
C VAL A 136 6.42 -11.13 3.83
N SER A 137 7.49 -10.61 4.45
CA SER A 137 7.39 -9.85 5.71
C SER A 137 7.00 -8.40 5.44
N TYR A 138 6.25 -7.81 6.36
CA TYR A 138 5.87 -6.40 6.37
C TYR A 138 6.28 -5.73 7.66
N PHE A 139 6.80 -4.49 7.57
CA PHE A 139 7.00 -3.60 8.69
C PHE A 139 6.58 -2.18 8.30
N GLY A 140 5.84 -1.49 9.19
CA GLY A 140 5.33 -0.17 8.93
C GLY A 140 5.03 0.64 10.19
N LEU A 141 4.78 1.93 9.96
CA LEU A 141 4.40 2.92 10.96
C LEU A 141 3.06 3.53 10.56
N THR A 142 2.08 3.46 11.43
CA THR A 142 0.77 4.10 11.20
C THR A 142 0.65 5.37 12.01
N PHE A 143 0.16 6.40 11.34
CA PHE A 143 -0.21 7.70 11.89
C PHE A 143 -1.70 7.90 11.66
N GLY A 144 -2.48 8.08 12.71
CA GLY A 144 -3.93 8.21 12.52
C GLY A 144 -4.72 8.26 13.80
N LYS A 145 -6.04 8.19 13.64
CA LYS A 145 -6.95 8.18 14.76
C LYS A 145 -6.88 6.84 15.50
N PRO A 146 -6.79 6.83 16.84
CA PRO A 146 -6.89 5.62 17.63
C PRO A 146 -8.18 4.84 17.34
N PRO A 147 -8.25 3.53 17.63
CA PRO A 147 -9.40 2.68 17.33
C PRO A 147 -10.57 2.91 18.30
N TYR A 148 -10.93 4.17 18.51
CA TYR A 148 -12.14 4.54 19.21
C TYR A 148 -13.37 4.27 18.36
N LYS A 149 -14.49 3.95 18.98
CA LYS A 149 -15.77 3.75 18.30
C LYS A 149 -16.09 4.93 17.36
N GLY A 150 -16.54 4.62 16.17
CA GLY A 150 -16.87 5.59 15.14
C GLY A 150 -15.87 5.61 13.98
N LEU A 151 -15.84 6.72 13.25
CA LEU A 151 -14.95 6.90 12.09
C LEU A 151 -13.49 6.91 12.53
N VAL A 152 -12.68 6.11 11.84
CA VAL A 152 -11.23 6.03 11.99
C VAL A 152 -10.55 6.22 10.64
N TYR A 153 -9.34 6.78 10.66
CA TYR A 153 -8.53 7.01 9.47
C TYR A 153 -7.05 6.94 9.84
N GLY A 154 -6.23 6.65 8.86
CA GLY A 154 -4.78 6.56 9.08
C GLY A 154 -3.97 6.64 7.80
N LEU A 155 -2.70 6.94 7.98
CA LEU A 155 -1.63 6.84 7.01
C LEU A 155 -0.64 5.81 7.52
N ASP A 156 -0.41 4.75 6.74
CA ASP A 156 0.60 3.74 7.01
C ASP A 156 1.77 3.93 6.06
N ILE A 157 2.99 4.00 6.59
CA ILE A 157 4.22 4.09 5.83
C ILE A 157 5.09 2.92 6.24
N GLY A 158 5.42 2.06 5.29
CA GLY A 158 6.16 0.84 5.56
C GLY A 158 6.80 0.23 4.34
N ALA A 159 7.20 -1.02 4.46
CA ALA A 159 7.77 -1.78 3.37
C ALA A 159 7.46 -3.28 3.50
N LEU A 160 7.36 -3.94 2.35
CA LEU A 160 7.43 -5.39 2.23
C LEU A 160 8.88 -5.78 1.94
N PHE A 161 9.30 -6.88 2.53
CA PHE A 161 10.65 -7.44 2.38
C PHE A 161 10.53 -8.79 1.68
N SER A 162 11.03 -8.89 0.46
CA SER A 162 11.00 -10.08 -0.38
C SER A 162 12.41 -10.52 -0.79
N SER A 163 12.55 -11.66 -1.44
CA SER A 163 13.81 -12.11 -2.05
C SER A 163 14.14 -11.37 -3.36
N GLY A 164 13.20 -10.59 -3.89
CA GLY A 164 13.30 -9.86 -5.15
C GLY A 164 12.29 -10.35 -6.18
N ALA A 165 12.33 -9.74 -7.36
CA ALA A 165 11.51 -10.16 -8.49
C ALA A 165 12.16 -11.31 -9.28
N ASP A 166 11.35 -12.16 -9.85
CA ASP A 166 11.74 -13.09 -10.90
C ASP A 166 11.66 -12.37 -12.23
N PHE A 167 12.80 -12.21 -12.90
CA PHE A 167 12.89 -11.51 -14.18
C PHE A 167 12.88 -12.46 -15.36
N SER A 168 12.17 -12.08 -16.43
CA SER A 168 12.18 -12.77 -17.72
C SER A 168 11.89 -11.79 -18.85
N HIS A 169 12.16 -12.19 -20.11
CA HIS A 169 11.85 -11.39 -21.30
C HIS A 169 11.42 -12.29 -22.46
N ASN A 170 10.77 -11.69 -23.49
CA ASN A 170 10.44 -12.38 -24.72
C ASN A 170 11.69 -12.57 -25.64
N ALA A 171 11.51 -13.18 -26.81
CA ALA A 171 12.62 -13.46 -27.75
C ALA A 171 13.26 -12.19 -28.35
N GLU A 172 12.51 -11.09 -28.38
CA GLU A 172 12.95 -9.79 -28.89
C GLU A 172 13.68 -8.94 -27.86
N GLY A 173 13.68 -9.37 -26.57
CA GLY A 173 14.27 -8.63 -25.46
C GLY A 173 15.77 -8.44 -25.59
N ASP A 174 16.22 -7.20 -25.42
CA ASP A 174 17.65 -6.83 -25.42
C ASP A 174 18.32 -7.26 -24.12
N PRO A 175 19.45 -8.02 -24.16
CA PRO A 175 20.16 -8.45 -22.96
C PRO A 175 20.70 -7.30 -22.09
N ASP A 176 21.09 -6.18 -22.68
CA ASP A 176 21.63 -5.04 -21.92
C ASP A 176 20.52 -4.35 -21.13
N LYS A 177 19.34 -4.15 -21.74
CA LYS A 177 18.13 -3.67 -21.04
C LYS A 177 17.68 -4.64 -19.94
N PHE A 178 17.74 -5.94 -20.21
CA PHE A 178 17.40 -6.96 -19.23
C PHE A 178 18.32 -6.90 -18.00
N ASN A 179 19.63 -6.74 -18.20
CA ASN A 179 20.58 -6.55 -17.12
C ASN A 179 20.30 -5.26 -16.34
N ALA A 180 19.98 -4.15 -17.02
CA ALA A 180 19.65 -2.89 -16.39
C ALA A 180 18.41 -3.00 -15.46
N LEU A 181 17.41 -3.83 -15.83
CA LEU A 181 16.27 -4.13 -14.99
C LEU A 181 16.68 -4.89 -13.71
N GLN A 182 17.60 -5.84 -13.81
CA GLN A 182 18.07 -6.65 -12.68
C GLN A 182 18.98 -5.86 -11.72
N ASP A 183 19.70 -4.84 -12.22
CA ASP A 183 20.69 -4.06 -11.46
C ASP A 183 20.06 -3.08 -10.45
N GLY A 184 18.75 -3.14 -10.24
CA GLY A 184 18.12 -2.47 -9.11
C GLY A 184 17.27 -1.25 -9.47
N VAL A 185 16.39 -1.39 -10.42
CA VAL A 185 15.37 -0.37 -10.73
C VAL A 185 14.51 -0.09 -9.47
N PRO A 186 14.36 1.19 -9.05
CA PRO A 186 13.50 1.54 -7.93
C PRO A 186 12.07 0.99 -8.11
N GLY A 187 11.57 0.28 -7.11
CA GLY A 187 10.26 -0.40 -7.15
C GLY A 187 10.31 -1.86 -7.65
N LEU A 188 11.46 -2.33 -8.16
CA LEU A 188 11.70 -3.73 -8.54
C LEU A 188 12.80 -4.38 -7.66
N THR A 189 12.98 -3.90 -6.46
CA THR A 189 14.01 -4.37 -5.50
C THR A 189 13.43 -5.35 -4.48
N ASN A 190 14.30 -5.86 -3.60
CA ASN A 190 13.91 -6.72 -2.46
C ASN A 190 13.09 -6.00 -1.39
N VAL A 191 13.06 -4.66 -1.41
CA VAL A 191 12.30 -3.83 -0.47
C VAL A 191 11.28 -3.03 -1.25
N LEU A 192 10.01 -3.36 -1.08
CA LEU A 192 8.90 -2.70 -1.75
C LEU A 192 8.27 -1.68 -0.81
N PRO A 193 8.45 -0.38 -1.05
CA PRO A 193 7.88 0.66 -0.20
C PRO A 193 6.36 0.65 -0.29
N ASN A 194 5.71 0.89 0.86
CA ASN A 194 4.27 1.01 0.96
C ASN A 194 3.90 2.33 1.61
N ILE A 195 2.96 3.03 1.01
CA ILE A 195 2.27 4.19 1.58
C ILE A 195 0.79 3.92 1.42
N GLN A 196 0.08 3.65 2.53
CA GLN A 196 -1.33 3.31 2.50
C GLN A 196 -2.15 4.35 3.25
N ILE A 197 -3.19 4.86 2.60
CA ILE A 197 -4.20 5.69 3.24
C ILE A 197 -5.40 4.80 3.55
N THR A 198 -5.90 4.88 4.78
CA THR A 198 -7.04 4.08 5.25
C THR A 198 -8.14 4.96 5.82
N VAL A 199 -9.36 4.52 5.59
CA VAL A 199 -10.58 5.06 6.21
C VAL A 199 -11.46 3.90 6.61
N GLY A 200 -12.10 3.97 7.78
CA GLY A 200 -12.91 2.87 8.28
C GLY A 200 -13.79 3.23 9.45
N TYR A 201 -14.38 2.22 10.03
CA TYR A 201 -15.26 2.34 11.18
C TYR A 201 -14.88 1.30 12.24
N CYS A 202 -14.82 1.76 13.49
CA CYS A 202 -14.55 0.93 14.66
C CYS A 202 -15.81 0.83 15.54
N PHE A 203 -16.16 -0.36 16.01
CA PHE A 203 -17.39 -0.66 16.76
C PHE A 203 -17.18 -1.67 17.88
#